data_6bc861abc40f5544520a25209d5be9c9
#
_entry.id   6bc861abc40f5544520a25209d5be9c9
#
_cell.length_a   1.000
_cell.length_b   1.000
_cell.length_c   1.000
_cell.angle_alpha   90.00
_cell.angle_beta   90.00
_cell.angle_gamma   90.00
#
_symmetry.space_group_name_H-M   'P 1'
#
loop_
_entity.id
_entity.type
_entity.pdbx_description
1 polymer ?
#
loop_
_entity_poly.entity_id
_entity_poly.type
_entity_poly.pdbx_seq_one_letter_code
_entity_poly.pdbx_strand_id
1 'polypeptide(L)'
;MAFHDVRFPDDIAYGATGGPGFNTDVITVKSGKERRNANWVMGRCSWDVSTGLKNQADLDKLIAFFRARLGKAYAFRFKDWTDYRMARQQIATGDGVATAFQLVKAYTDDGGYQVSRDITKPVESTVQIWLGDAPQASGWACDPLTGIVTFAAAPAAGAVIEASCQFDVPARFDTDQMKASIEAHEVFTWGSVLVIEVKE
;
A
#
# COMPACT_ATOMS: atom_id res chain seq x y z
N MET A 1 -1.45 -16.59 -1.95
CA MET A 1 -0.81 -16.08 -0.72
C MET A 1 -1.83 -16.04 0.39
N ALA A 2 -1.45 -16.34 1.63
CA ALA A 2 -2.41 -16.30 2.75
C ALA A 2 -2.55 -14.85 3.23
N PHE A 3 -3.67 -14.22 2.89
CA PHE A 3 -4.03 -12.86 3.25
C PHE A 3 -5.24 -12.87 4.20
N HIS A 4 -5.15 -12.14 5.29
CA HIS A 4 -6.26 -11.89 6.19
C HIS A 4 -6.75 -10.45 5.95
N ASP A 5 -8.00 -10.32 5.52
CA ASP A 5 -8.60 -9.01 5.23
C ASP A 5 -8.95 -8.26 6.52
N VAL A 6 -7.92 -7.90 7.25
CA VAL A 6 -7.99 -7.05 8.45
C VAL A 6 -6.93 -5.98 8.37
N ARG A 7 -7.25 -4.82 8.93
CA ARG A 7 -6.32 -3.69 8.98
C ARG A 7 -5.46 -3.76 10.25
N PHE A 8 -4.17 -3.45 10.10
CA PHE A 8 -3.27 -3.19 11.21
C PHE A 8 -3.79 -2.00 12.03
N PRO A 9 -3.64 -1.99 13.36
CA PRO A 9 -4.13 -0.89 14.21
C PRO A 9 -3.67 0.48 13.75
N ASP A 10 -4.62 1.36 13.38
CA ASP A 10 -4.36 2.67 12.78
C ASP A 10 -3.60 3.62 13.71
N ASP A 11 -3.82 3.52 15.03
CA ASP A 11 -3.17 4.31 16.07
C ASP A 11 -1.66 4.01 16.17
N ILE A 12 -1.26 2.75 15.95
CA ILE A 12 0.14 2.32 15.89
C ILE A 12 0.72 2.65 14.52
N ALA A 13 -0.01 2.38 13.44
CA ALA A 13 0.43 2.68 12.07
C ALA A 13 0.72 4.17 11.86
N TYR A 14 -0.02 5.07 12.53
CA TYR A 14 0.17 6.53 12.43
C TYR A 14 1.55 6.99 12.90
N GLY A 15 2.17 6.29 13.85
CA GLY A 15 3.51 6.58 14.35
C GLY A 15 4.63 5.77 13.70
N ALA A 16 4.31 4.90 12.73
CA ALA A 16 5.31 4.08 12.06
C ALA A 16 6.26 4.92 11.21
N THR A 17 7.53 4.54 11.18
CA THR A 17 8.56 5.17 10.33
C THR A 17 8.93 4.23 9.21
N GLY A 18 8.97 4.74 7.98
CA GLY A 18 9.29 3.90 6.81
C GLY A 18 8.99 4.59 5.50
N GLY A 19 8.98 3.81 4.43
CA GLY A 19 8.68 4.31 3.09
C GLY A 19 9.14 3.35 1.99
N PRO A 20 9.11 3.79 0.72
CA PRO A 20 9.48 2.98 -0.42
C PRO A 20 10.98 2.71 -0.47
N GLY A 21 11.35 1.45 -0.68
CA GLY A 21 12.71 1.02 -0.97
C GLY A 21 12.83 0.47 -2.38
N PHE A 22 14.02 0.60 -2.96
CA PHE A 22 14.35 0.07 -4.29
C PHE A 22 15.55 -0.85 -4.20
N ASN A 23 15.73 -1.67 -5.23
CA ASN A 23 16.92 -2.49 -5.39
C ASN A 23 17.61 -2.10 -6.69
N THR A 24 18.82 -1.55 -6.57
CA THR A 24 19.60 -1.04 -7.71
C THR A 24 21.04 -1.53 -7.60
N ASP A 25 21.52 -2.21 -8.62
CA ASP A 25 22.94 -2.55 -8.74
C ASP A 25 23.70 -1.36 -9.32
N VAL A 26 24.77 -0.96 -8.63
CA VAL A 26 25.67 0.10 -9.07
C VAL A 26 27.05 -0.50 -9.32
N ILE A 27 27.49 -0.46 -10.56
CA ILE A 27 28.80 -0.95 -10.99
C ILE A 27 29.68 0.25 -11.35
N THR A 28 30.72 0.48 -10.55
CA THR A 28 31.71 1.52 -10.82
C THR A 28 32.91 0.93 -11.55
N VAL A 29 33.23 1.48 -12.73
CA VAL A 29 34.42 1.06 -13.49
C VAL A 29 35.65 1.90 -13.05
N LYS A 30 36.87 1.39 -13.38
CA LYS A 30 38.12 2.04 -12.97
C LYS A 30 38.27 3.51 -13.37
N SER A 31 37.55 3.96 -14.39
CA SER A 31 37.50 5.35 -14.82
C SER A 31 36.59 6.27 -13.96
N GLY A 32 35.98 5.75 -12.90
CA GLY A 32 35.04 6.47 -12.06
C GLY A 32 33.61 6.59 -12.63
N LYS A 33 33.35 6.06 -13.82
CA LYS A 33 32.01 6.02 -14.41
C LYS A 33 31.18 4.91 -13.76
N GLU A 34 29.89 5.18 -13.58
CA GLU A 34 28.93 4.23 -13.02
C GLU A 34 27.96 3.72 -14.08
N ARG A 35 27.61 2.44 -13.96
CA ARG A 35 26.42 1.83 -14.57
C ARG A 35 25.46 1.47 -13.45
N ARG A 36 24.19 1.84 -13.63
CA ARG A 36 23.12 1.54 -12.68
C ARG A 36 22.09 0.66 -13.34
N ASN A 37 21.73 -0.40 -12.66
CA ASN A 37 20.66 -1.32 -13.09
C ASN A 37 19.59 -1.37 -12.01
N ALA A 38 18.38 -0.89 -12.32
CA ALA A 38 17.24 -0.96 -11.43
C ALA A 38 16.62 -2.38 -11.51
N ASN A 39 16.79 -3.17 -10.45
CA ASN A 39 16.26 -4.53 -10.39
C ASN A 39 14.74 -4.52 -10.13
N TRP A 40 14.23 -3.47 -9.49
CA TRP A 40 12.81 -3.29 -9.23
C TRP A 40 12.30 -2.02 -9.91
N VAL A 41 11.27 -2.18 -10.74
CA VAL A 41 10.55 -1.06 -11.34
C VAL A 41 9.66 -0.38 -10.29
N MET A 42 8.99 -1.20 -9.47
CA MET A 42 8.16 -0.72 -8.36
C MET A 42 8.91 -0.88 -7.05
N GLY A 43 8.99 0.19 -6.27
CA GLY A 43 9.50 0.14 -4.91
C GLY A 43 8.71 -0.84 -4.04
N ARG A 44 9.34 -1.32 -2.99
CA ARG A 44 8.72 -2.13 -1.93
C ARG A 44 8.81 -1.34 -0.63
N CYS A 45 7.67 -1.03 -0.05
CA CYS A 45 7.64 -0.28 1.20
C CYS A 45 8.01 -1.16 2.40
N SER A 46 8.65 -0.54 3.38
CA SER A 46 8.91 -1.14 4.70
C SER A 46 8.70 -0.10 5.79
N TRP A 47 8.18 -0.54 6.94
CA TRP A 47 7.87 0.35 8.06
C TRP A 47 8.32 -0.30 9.36
N ASP A 48 8.88 0.48 10.27
CA ASP A 48 9.07 0.11 11.65
C ASP A 48 7.87 0.60 12.47
N VAL A 49 7.04 -0.33 12.93
CA VAL A 49 5.83 -0.01 13.70
C VAL A 49 6.11 0.15 15.19
N SER A 50 7.31 -0.20 15.66
CA SER A 50 7.68 -0.01 17.07
C SER A 50 7.68 1.46 17.46
N THR A 51 7.96 2.36 16.52
CA THR A 51 7.96 3.81 16.72
C THR A 51 6.55 4.39 16.97
N GLY A 52 5.50 3.63 16.64
CA GLY A 52 4.11 4.00 16.86
C GLY A 52 3.56 3.62 18.25
N LEU A 53 4.30 2.83 19.02
CA LEU A 53 3.89 2.39 20.36
C LEU A 53 4.07 3.53 21.37
N LYS A 54 3.02 3.82 22.14
CA LYS A 54 3.00 4.93 23.12
C LYS A 54 2.78 4.45 24.55
N ASN A 55 2.15 3.30 24.71
CA ASN A 55 1.74 2.77 26.02
C ASN A 55 1.58 1.25 25.99
N GLN A 56 1.33 0.65 27.17
CA GLN A 56 1.12 -0.79 27.31
C GLN A 56 -0.06 -1.32 26.47
N ALA A 57 -1.13 -0.56 26.35
CA ALA A 57 -2.30 -1.00 25.58
C ALA A 57 -2.00 -1.13 24.09
N ASP A 58 -1.13 -0.26 23.55
CA ASP A 58 -0.68 -0.37 22.15
C ASP A 58 0.19 -1.62 21.95
N LEU A 59 1.05 -1.92 22.95
CA LEU A 59 1.83 -3.16 22.93
C LEU A 59 0.94 -4.39 22.96
N ASP A 60 -0.06 -4.42 23.82
CA ASP A 60 -0.98 -5.55 23.94
C ASP A 60 -1.74 -5.78 22.63
N LYS A 61 -2.19 -4.71 21.97
CA LYS A 61 -2.78 -4.76 20.63
C LYS A 61 -1.80 -5.33 19.61
N LEU A 62 -0.54 -4.85 19.61
CA LEU A 62 0.47 -5.32 18.68
C LEU A 62 0.80 -6.78 18.89
N ILE A 63 0.96 -7.24 20.15
CA ILE A 63 1.21 -8.64 20.49
C ILE A 63 0.05 -9.53 20.02
N ALA A 64 -1.20 -9.11 20.29
CA ALA A 64 -2.38 -9.85 19.86
C ALA A 64 -2.45 -9.94 18.33
N PHE A 65 -2.19 -8.84 17.64
CA PHE A 65 -2.19 -8.81 16.18
C PHE A 65 -1.08 -9.67 15.59
N PHE A 66 0.14 -9.61 16.13
CA PHE A 66 1.30 -10.40 15.71
C PHE A 66 1.05 -11.90 15.85
N ARG A 67 0.52 -12.32 17.02
CA ARG A 67 0.17 -13.74 17.28
C ARG A 67 -0.91 -14.23 16.32
N ALA A 68 -1.95 -13.42 16.06
CA ALA A 68 -3.02 -13.76 15.15
C ALA A 68 -2.56 -13.87 13.68
N ARG A 69 -1.43 -13.27 13.32
CA ARG A 69 -0.82 -13.34 11.98
C ARG A 69 0.27 -14.40 11.88
N LEU A 70 0.60 -15.11 12.98
CA LEU A 70 1.68 -16.09 13.07
C LEU A 70 3.01 -15.53 12.53
N GLY A 71 3.39 -14.35 13.00
CA GLY A 71 4.59 -13.66 12.52
C GLY A 71 4.51 -13.33 11.03
N LYS A 72 5.40 -13.90 10.21
CA LYS A 72 5.49 -13.66 8.76
C LYS A 72 4.43 -14.37 7.93
N ALA A 73 3.61 -15.25 8.51
CA ALA A 73 2.83 -16.22 7.75
C ALA A 73 1.67 -15.59 6.97
N TYR A 74 1.01 -14.60 7.56
CA TYR A 74 -0.20 -14.00 6.98
C TYR A 74 0.00 -12.53 6.71
N ALA A 75 -0.36 -12.13 5.50
CA ALA A 75 -0.44 -10.72 5.12
C ALA A 75 -1.75 -10.09 5.63
N PHE A 76 -1.75 -8.77 5.72
CA PHE A 76 -2.85 -7.95 6.24
C PHE A 76 -2.85 -6.58 5.55
N ARG A 77 -3.89 -5.77 5.78
CA ARG A 77 -3.95 -4.38 5.31
C ARG A 77 -3.12 -3.49 6.23
N PHE A 78 -2.24 -2.68 5.64
CA PHE A 78 -1.47 -1.66 6.35
C PHE A 78 -1.74 -0.29 5.75
N LYS A 79 -2.17 0.66 6.57
CA LYS A 79 -2.36 2.03 6.14
C LYS A 79 -1.03 2.79 6.24
N ASP A 80 -0.46 3.11 5.11
CA ASP A 80 0.69 4.01 5.04
C ASP A 80 0.20 5.46 5.13
N TRP A 81 0.32 6.08 6.30
CA TRP A 81 -0.16 7.44 6.50
C TRP A 81 0.56 8.49 5.67
N THR A 82 1.70 8.16 5.08
CA THR A 82 2.44 9.03 4.16
C THR A 82 1.94 8.92 2.72
N ASP A 83 1.34 7.77 2.36
CA ASP A 83 0.90 7.48 0.99
C ASP A 83 -0.37 6.59 0.94
N TYR A 84 -1.46 7.02 1.56
CA TYR A 84 -2.73 6.28 1.62
C TYR A 84 -3.84 6.82 0.74
N ARG A 85 -3.56 7.86 -0.05
CA ARG A 85 -4.57 8.53 -0.88
C ARG A 85 -4.19 8.54 -2.34
N MET A 86 -5.15 8.26 -3.18
CA MET A 86 -5.13 8.53 -4.61
C MET A 86 -6.11 9.68 -4.88
N ALA A 87 -5.59 10.83 -5.29
CA ALA A 87 -6.40 11.95 -5.77
C ALA A 87 -7.08 11.55 -7.10
N ARG A 88 -8.12 12.29 -7.49
CA ARG A 88 -8.78 12.09 -8.78
C ARG A 88 -7.75 12.14 -9.90
N GLN A 89 -7.65 11.05 -10.65
CA GLN A 89 -6.75 10.89 -11.79
C GLN A 89 -7.30 9.86 -12.77
N GLN A 90 -6.86 9.94 -14.00
CA GLN A 90 -7.21 8.96 -15.02
C GLN A 90 -6.58 7.59 -14.67
N ILE A 91 -7.40 6.55 -14.70
CA ILE A 91 -6.98 5.16 -14.54
C ILE A 91 -7.01 4.39 -15.86
N ALA A 92 -7.89 4.77 -16.78
CA ALA A 92 -8.04 4.12 -18.09
C ALA A 92 -8.79 5.00 -19.09
N THR A 93 -8.89 4.49 -20.31
CA THR A 93 -9.78 5.01 -21.34
C THR A 93 -10.68 3.88 -21.81
N GLY A 94 -11.99 4.13 -21.91
CA GLY A 94 -12.98 3.18 -22.42
C GLY A 94 -12.69 2.81 -23.87
N ASP A 95 -12.94 1.56 -24.22
CA ASP A 95 -12.86 1.04 -25.60
C ASP A 95 -14.22 0.61 -26.17
N GLY A 96 -15.28 0.74 -25.36
CA GLY A 96 -16.65 0.32 -25.71
C GLY A 96 -16.91 -1.18 -25.49
N VAL A 97 -15.93 -1.95 -25.01
CA VAL A 97 -16.02 -3.41 -24.83
C VAL A 97 -15.63 -3.83 -23.41
N ALA A 98 -14.50 -3.36 -22.91
CA ALA A 98 -14.01 -3.69 -21.59
C ALA A 98 -14.88 -3.08 -20.48
N THR A 99 -15.17 -3.87 -19.46
CA THR A 99 -15.93 -3.43 -18.28
C THR A 99 -15.10 -3.37 -17.01
N ALA A 100 -13.93 -4.02 -16.97
CA ALA A 100 -13.09 -4.15 -15.78
C ALA A 100 -11.80 -3.32 -15.94
N PHE A 101 -11.50 -2.50 -14.92
CA PHE A 101 -10.35 -1.60 -14.93
C PHE A 101 -9.68 -1.60 -13.56
N GLN A 102 -8.34 -1.68 -13.53
CA GLN A 102 -7.55 -1.63 -12.32
C GLN A 102 -7.48 -0.20 -11.78
N LEU A 103 -7.65 -0.02 -10.47
CA LEU A 103 -7.28 1.23 -9.81
C LEU A 103 -5.76 1.37 -9.84
N VAL A 104 -5.27 2.47 -10.40
CA VAL A 104 -3.83 2.73 -10.58
C VAL A 104 -3.51 4.11 -10.06
N LYS A 105 -2.52 4.23 -9.19
CA LYS A 105 -1.97 5.52 -8.76
C LYS A 105 -0.71 5.86 -9.55
N ALA A 106 -0.73 7.00 -10.22
CA ALA A 106 0.44 7.55 -10.91
C ALA A 106 1.23 8.48 -9.99
N TYR A 107 2.54 8.32 -9.98
CA TYR A 107 3.49 9.22 -9.36
C TYR A 107 4.28 9.90 -10.47
N THR A 108 4.02 11.18 -10.69
CA THR A 108 4.63 11.98 -11.76
C THR A 108 5.44 13.10 -11.14
N ASP A 109 6.67 13.28 -11.58
CA ASP A 109 7.52 14.41 -11.18
C ASP A 109 7.35 15.61 -12.13
N ASP A 110 7.98 16.72 -11.80
CA ASP A 110 7.94 17.95 -12.61
C ASP A 110 8.65 17.77 -13.97
N GLY A 111 9.48 16.75 -14.13
CA GLY A 111 10.14 16.38 -15.38
C GLY A 111 9.29 15.52 -16.30
N GLY A 112 8.10 15.12 -15.85
CA GLY A 112 7.17 14.25 -16.59
C GLY A 112 7.51 12.77 -16.52
N TYR A 113 8.46 12.35 -15.68
CA TYR A 113 8.72 10.94 -15.41
C TYR A 113 7.61 10.38 -14.52
N GLN A 114 7.04 9.27 -14.95
CA GLN A 114 5.91 8.66 -14.28
C GLN A 114 6.18 7.20 -13.94
N VAL A 115 5.79 6.82 -12.72
CA VAL A 115 5.68 5.42 -12.28
C VAL A 115 4.26 5.17 -11.81
N SER A 116 3.67 4.06 -12.19
CA SER A 116 2.30 3.69 -11.82
C SER A 116 2.32 2.53 -10.83
N ARG A 117 1.43 2.59 -9.83
CA ARG A 117 1.22 1.56 -8.82
C ARG A 117 -0.21 1.06 -8.89
N ASP A 118 -0.39 -0.25 -9.01
CA ASP A 118 -1.68 -0.87 -8.89
C ASP A 118 -2.17 -0.81 -7.43
N ILE A 119 -3.39 -0.35 -7.23
CA ILE A 119 -4.04 -0.28 -5.93
C ILE A 119 -4.86 -1.56 -5.75
N THR A 120 -4.34 -2.50 -4.95
CA THR A 120 -4.97 -3.81 -4.75
C THR A 120 -5.85 -3.89 -3.51
N LYS A 121 -5.71 -2.94 -2.56
CA LYS A 121 -6.51 -2.93 -1.32
C LYS A 121 -7.16 -1.55 -1.10
N PRO A 122 -8.07 -1.11 -2.01
CA PRO A 122 -8.80 0.13 -1.78
C PRO A 122 -9.69 0.03 -0.55
N VAL A 123 -9.97 1.19 0.05
CA VAL A 123 -11.00 1.33 1.08
C VAL A 123 -12.31 1.59 0.35
N GLU A 124 -13.14 0.57 0.23
CA GLU A 124 -14.33 0.53 -0.63
C GLU A 124 -15.22 1.78 -0.48
N SER A 125 -15.53 2.18 0.74
CA SER A 125 -16.40 3.34 1.02
C SER A 125 -15.84 4.68 0.55
N THR A 126 -14.57 4.73 0.13
CA THR A 126 -13.89 5.96 -0.32
C THR A 126 -13.67 6.01 -1.83
N VAL A 127 -14.00 4.93 -2.53
CA VAL A 127 -13.83 4.87 -3.99
C VAL A 127 -14.87 5.75 -4.65
N GLN A 128 -14.40 6.62 -5.54
CA GLN A 128 -15.24 7.47 -6.38
C GLN A 128 -14.77 7.31 -7.81
N ILE A 129 -15.73 7.25 -8.73
CA ILE A 129 -15.50 7.04 -10.16
C ILE A 129 -16.13 8.17 -10.96
N TRP A 130 -15.45 8.58 -12.03
CA TRP A 130 -15.95 9.54 -13.02
C TRP A 130 -15.79 8.97 -14.43
N LEU A 131 -16.74 9.29 -15.28
CA LEU A 131 -16.63 9.13 -16.75
C LEU A 131 -16.57 10.54 -17.36
N GLY A 132 -15.38 10.94 -17.78
CA GLY A 132 -15.08 12.34 -18.06
C GLY A 132 -15.31 13.18 -16.79
N ASP A 133 -16.06 14.28 -16.91
CA ASP A 133 -16.36 15.14 -15.77
C ASP A 133 -17.59 14.69 -14.94
N ALA A 134 -18.27 13.62 -15.35
CA ALA A 134 -19.50 13.16 -14.71
C ALA A 134 -19.21 12.12 -13.60
N PRO A 135 -19.50 12.42 -12.31
CA PRO A 135 -19.37 11.45 -11.25
C PRO A 135 -20.39 10.33 -11.40
N GLN A 136 -19.97 9.09 -11.17
CA GLN A 136 -20.80 7.90 -11.28
C GLN A 136 -21.25 7.45 -9.89
N ALA A 137 -22.51 7.72 -9.53
CA ALA A 137 -23.08 7.32 -8.25
C ALA A 137 -23.45 5.83 -8.19
N SER A 138 -23.61 5.16 -9.34
CA SER A 138 -23.98 3.75 -9.47
C SER A 138 -23.56 3.20 -10.82
N GLY A 139 -23.84 1.91 -11.07
CA GLY A 139 -23.50 1.26 -12.35
C GLY A 139 -22.07 0.71 -12.38
N TRP A 140 -21.40 0.64 -11.24
CA TRP A 140 -20.08 0.05 -11.07
C TRP A 140 -19.95 -0.61 -9.67
N ALA A 141 -19.00 -1.49 -9.55
CA ALA A 141 -18.58 -2.07 -8.28
C ALA A 141 -17.04 -2.13 -8.23
N CYS A 142 -16.47 -2.04 -7.04
CA CYS A 142 -15.03 -2.20 -6.83
C CYS A 142 -14.78 -3.40 -5.93
N ASP A 143 -13.89 -4.29 -6.36
CA ASP A 143 -13.43 -5.39 -5.52
C ASP A 143 -12.38 -4.87 -4.52
N PRO A 144 -12.64 -4.89 -3.21
CA PRO A 144 -11.73 -4.37 -2.21
C PRO A 144 -10.46 -5.22 -2.02
N LEU A 145 -10.40 -6.43 -2.60
CA LEU A 145 -9.23 -7.32 -2.50
C LEU A 145 -8.29 -7.21 -3.69
N THR A 146 -8.79 -6.78 -4.85
CA THR A 146 -7.99 -6.66 -6.07
C THR A 146 -7.88 -5.23 -6.58
N GLY A 147 -8.78 -4.34 -6.18
CA GLY A 147 -8.86 -2.98 -6.68
C GLY A 147 -9.37 -2.88 -8.11
N ILE A 148 -10.02 -3.92 -8.61
CA ILE A 148 -10.64 -3.91 -9.93
C ILE A 148 -12.02 -3.25 -9.82
N VAL A 149 -12.22 -2.22 -10.63
CA VAL A 149 -13.52 -1.58 -10.83
C VAL A 149 -14.22 -2.23 -12.00
N THR A 150 -15.42 -2.75 -11.80
CA THR A 150 -16.23 -3.39 -12.84
C THR A 150 -17.49 -2.56 -13.10
N PHE A 151 -17.67 -2.11 -14.33
CA PHE A 151 -18.87 -1.40 -14.77
C PHE A 151 -19.96 -2.38 -15.21
N ALA A 152 -21.20 -2.04 -14.94
CA ALA A 152 -22.38 -2.80 -15.41
C ALA A 152 -22.53 -2.75 -16.94
N ALA A 153 -22.08 -1.68 -17.59
CA ALA A 153 -22.01 -1.53 -19.04
C ALA A 153 -20.65 -0.94 -19.41
N ALA A 154 -20.09 -1.41 -20.53
CA ALA A 154 -18.77 -0.93 -20.98
C ALA A 154 -18.79 0.59 -21.21
N PRO A 155 -17.85 1.36 -20.65
CA PRO A 155 -17.68 2.77 -20.98
C PRO A 155 -17.44 2.97 -22.47
N ALA A 156 -18.05 4.00 -23.06
CA ALA A 156 -17.93 4.29 -24.48
C ALA A 156 -16.47 4.43 -24.93
N ALA A 157 -16.20 4.09 -26.19
CA ALA A 157 -14.86 4.26 -26.76
C ALA A 157 -14.42 5.72 -26.68
N GLY A 158 -13.20 5.95 -26.13
CA GLY A 158 -12.64 7.29 -25.88
C GLY A 158 -13.10 7.94 -24.58
N ALA A 159 -14.02 7.34 -23.80
CA ALA A 159 -14.42 7.88 -22.51
C ALA A 159 -13.24 7.80 -21.51
N VAL A 160 -12.88 8.92 -20.90
CA VAL A 160 -11.87 8.99 -19.87
C VAL A 160 -12.46 8.44 -18.57
N ILE A 161 -11.82 7.43 -17.99
CA ILE A 161 -12.20 6.82 -16.71
C ILE A 161 -11.25 7.35 -15.65
N GLU A 162 -11.79 8.04 -14.66
CA GLU A 162 -11.02 8.58 -13.55
C GLU A 162 -11.53 8.01 -12.24
N ALA A 163 -10.62 7.92 -11.27
CA ALA A 163 -10.94 7.45 -9.94
C ALA A 163 -10.20 8.23 -8.86
N SER A 164 -10.76 8.22 -7.66
CA SER A 164 -10.08 8.58 -6.42
C SER A 164 -10.43 7.57 -5.32
N CYS A 165 -9.51 7.33 -4.40
CA CYS A 165 -9.78 6.49 -3.22
C CYS A 165 -8.74 6.70 -2.12
N GLN A 166 -9.06 6.20 -0.93
CA GLN A 166 -8.03 5.80 0.03
C GLN A 166 -7.70 4.32 -0.19
N PHE A 167 -6.48 3.94 0.17
CA PHE A 167 -6.05 2.55 0.01
C PHE A 167 -5.10 2.13 1.13
N ASP A 168 -5.08 0.83 1.37
CA ASP A 168 -4.12 0.16 2.21
C ASP A 168 -3.08 -0.56 1.35
N VAL A 169 -1.95 -0.87 1.95
CA VAL A 169 -0.89 -1.66 1.33
C VAL A 169 -1.00 -3.08 1.87
N PRO A 170 -1.00 -4.13 1.02
CA PRO A 170 -0.86 -5.50 1.50
C PRO A 170 0.53 -5.66 2.12
N ALA A 171 0.58 -6.02 3.39
CA ALA A 171 1.82 -6.07 4.15
C ALA A 171 1.87 -7.29 5.06
N ARG A 172 3.03 -7.68 5.50
CA ARG A 172 3.27 -8.71 6.51
C ARG A 172 4.36 -8.28 7.49
N PHE A 173 4.43 -8.91 8.64
CA PHE A 173 5.61 -8.76 9.49
C PHE A 173 6.85 -9.34 8.79
N ASP A 174 8.02 -8.76 9.07
CA ASP A 174 9.30 -9.28 8.57
C ASP A 174 10.09 -10.03 9.62
N THR A 175 9.46 -10.37 10.73
CA THR A 175 10.04 -11.18 11.80
C THR A 175 9.05 -12.24 12.27
N ASP A 176 9.58 -13.39 12.69
CA ASP A 176 8.83 -14.44 13.42
C ASP A 176 8.99 -14.32 14.93
N GLN A 177 9.87 -13.40 15.37
CA GLN A 177 10.12 -13.16 16.78
C GLN A 177 10.00 -11.68 17.11
N MET A 178 8.99 -11.34 17.91
CA MET A 178 8.84 -10.00 18.48
C MET A 178 9.67 -9.93 19.76
N LYS A 179 10.55 -8.90 19.84
CA LYS A 179 11.39 -8.66 21.01
C LYS A 179 10.88 -7.43 21.75
N ALA A 180 10.52 -7.60 23.01
CA ALA A 180 10.19 -6.53 23.92
C ALA A 180 10.85 -6.80 25.26
N SER A 181 11.37 -5.77 25.94
CA SER A 181 11.89 -5.84 27.29
C SER A 181 11.20 -4.81 28.18
N ILE A 182 11.01 -5.14 29.43
CA ILE A 182 10.52 -4.22 30.47
C ILE A 182 11.74 -3.87 31.30
N GLU A 183 12.20 -2.62 31.26
CA GLU A 183 13.40 -2.17 31.95
C GLU A 183 13.07 -1.62 33.36
N ALA A 184 11.88 -1.06 33.55
CA ALA A 184 11.36 -0.57 34.84
C ALA A 184 9.83 -0.52 34.81
N HIS A 185 9.21 -0.20 35.94
CA HIS A 185 7.75 0.01 36.00
C HIS A 185 7.34 1.12 35.01
N GLU A 186 6.55 0.76 34.02
CA GLU A 186 6.09 1.63 32.91
C GLU A 186 7.19 2.12 31.94
N VAL A 187 8.42 1.60 32.05
CA VAL A 187 9.49 1.86 31.07
C VAL A 187 9.69 0.63 30.21
N PHE A 188 9.28 0.73 28.96
CA PHE A 188 9.34 -0.34 27.99
C PHE A 188 10.36 0.00 26.92
N THR A 189 11.20 -0.96 26.57
CA THR A 189 12.10 -0.87 25.43
C THR A 189 11.65 -1.90 24.38
N TRP A 190 11.40 -1.42 23.19
CA TRP A 190 10.95 -2.24 22.07
C TRP A 190 12.10 -2.44 21.09
N GLY A 191 12.30 -3.67 20.69
CA GLY A 191 13.06 -3.93 19.47
C GLY A 191 12.27 -3.46 18.24
N SER A 192 12.98 -3.19 17.14
CA SER A 192 12.36 -2.86 15.86
C SER A 192 11.39 -3.97 15.44
N VAL A 193 10.18 -3.58 15.07
CA VAL A 193 9.14 -4.48 14.53
C VAL A 193 8.85 -4.05 13.09
N LEU A 194 9.50 -4.72 12.16
CA LEU A 194 9.39 -4.40 10.74
C LEU A 194 8.14 -5.03 10.14
N VAL A 195 7.44 -4.21 9.39
CA VAL A 195 6.35 -4.57 8.48
C VAL A 195 6.82 -4.26 7.06
N ILE A 196 6.64 -5.18 6.13
CA ILE A 196 7.05 -5.01 4.74
C ILE A 196 5.88 -5.24 3.80
N GLU A 197 5.86 -4.48 2.72
CA GLU A 197 4.91 -4.66 1.63
C GLU A 197 5.05 -6.04 1.00
N VAL A 198 3.92 -6.64 0.69
CA VAL A 198 3.83 -7.89 -0.06
C VAL A 198 3.35 -7.58 -1.47
N LYS A 199 4.06 -8.07 -2.48
CA LYS A 199 3.59 -8.03 -3.87
C LYS A 199 2.82 -9.32 -4.16
N GLU A 200 1.57 -9.15 -4.57
CA GLU A 200 0.64 -10.23 -4.94
C GLU A 200 0.74 -10.55 -6.44
#